data_dbd3ab6693bca478d16c7890bab2e172
#
_entry.id   dbd3ab6693bca478d16c7890bab2e172
#
_cell.length_a   1.000
_cell.length_b   1.000
_cell.length_c   1.000
_cell.angle_alpha   90.00
_cell.angle_beta   90.00
_cell.angle_gamma   90.00
#
_symmetry.space_group_name_H-M   'P 1'
#
loop_
_entity.id
_entity.type
_entity.pdbx_description
1 polymer ?
#
loop_
_entity_poly.entity_id
_entity_poly.type
_entity_poly.pdbx_seq_one_letter_code
_entity_poly.pdbx_strand_id
1 'polypeptide(L)'
;MKIKSLLASSLLAGTALFAGNYTVDPMHSSTDFSVKHAMISTVKGNFGKFNGSFEYDEATKTLKSLKGTIEATSIDTGIKDRDDHLRSADLFDVAKYPTITFVLDEVKGDKAYGKLTLHGVTKPVVLAYDNGGVVKDPWGKQRVGVGLSGSINRSDFGITWNKALEAGGVVVGES
;
A
#
# COMPACT_ATOMS: atom_id res chain seq x y z
N MET A 1 68.30 16.38 -20.57
CA MET A 1 67.36 16.70 -19.47
C MET A 1 66.06 16.01 -19.79
N LYS A 2 65.69 14.90 -19.11
CA LYS A 2 64.55 14.09 -19.41
C LYS A 2 63.43 14.39 -18.41
N ILE A 3 62.34 14.95 -18.87
CA ILE A 3 61.14 15.23 -18.06
C ILE A 3 60.29 13.98 -18.12
N LYS A 4 60.12 13.31 -16.95
CA LYS A 4 59.17 12.20 -16.82
C LYS A 4 57.81 12.78 -16.43
N SER A 5 56.88 12.68 -17.36
CA SER A 5 55.47 12.99 -17.12
C SER A 5 54.84 11.89 -16.26
N LEU A 6 54.38 12.22 -15.06
CA LEU A 6 53.64 11.34 -14.17
C LEU A 6 52.17 11.54 -14.45
N LEU A 7 51.55 10.61 -15.19
CA LEU A 7 50.10 10.52 -15.36
C LEU A 7 49.51 9.91 -14.07
N ALA A 8 48.90 10.74 -13.25
CA ALA A 8 48.08 10.28 -12.14
C ALA A 8 46.69 9.93 -12.68
N SER A 9 46.44 8.62 -12.88
CA SER A 9 45.10 8.10 -13.15
C SER A 9 44.30 8.12 -11.86
N SER A 10 43.42 9.11 -11.70
CA SER A 10 42.40 9.09 -10.65
C SER A 10 41.32 8.06 -11.02
N LEU A 11 41.37 6.90 -10.38
CA LEU A 11 40.28 5.94 -10.40
C LEU A 11 39.13 6.56 -9.58
N LEU A 12 38.12 7.13 -10.26
CA LEU A 12 36.85 7.37 -9.63
C LEU A 12 36.19 5.99 -9.42
N ALA A 13 36.33 5.47 -8.19
CA ALA A 13 35.49 4.38 -7.72
C ALA A 13 34.09 4.94 -7.57
N GLY A 14 33.28 4.82 -8.61
CA GLY A 14 31.83 5.04 -8.51
C GLY A 14 31.28 3.99 -7.55
N THR A 15 30.87 4.41 -6.35
CA THR A 15 30.04 3.59 -5.50
C THR A 15 28.73 3.36 -6.23
N ALA A 16 28.55 2.16 -6.78
CA ALA A 16 27.26 1.73 -7.28
C ALA A 16 26.33 1.70 -6.07
N LEU A 17 25.43 2.68 -6.00
CA LEU A 17 24.37 2.74 -5.02
C LEU A 17 23.35 1.70 -5.44
N PHE A 18 23.33 0.56 -4.76
CA PHE A 18 22.33 -0.47 -5.00
C PHE A 18 21.06 -0.11 -4.22
N ALA A 19 19.95 0.03 -4.93
CA ALA A 19 18.64 -0.01 -4.32
C ALA A 19 18.45 -1.42 -3.74
N GLY A 20 18.07 -1.50 -2.46
CA GLY A 20 17.81 -2.76 -1.79
C GLY A 20 16.43 -3.27 -2.15
N ASN A 21 16.31 -4.59 -2.38
CA ASN A 21 15.03 -5.27 -2.55
C ASN A 21 14.53 -5.75 -1.18
N TYR A 22 13.31 -5.39 -0.86
CA TYR A 22 12.65 -5.70 0.41
C TYR A 22 11.34 -6.45 0.18
N THR A 23 10.96 -7.26 1.14
CA THR A 23 9.63 -7.86 1.22
C THR A 23 8.89 -7.30 2.43
N VAL A 24 7.57 -7.17 2.30
CA VAL A 24 6.72 -6.77 3.43
C VAL A 24 6.78 -7.84 4.51
N ASP A 25 7.00 -7.40 5.75
CA ASP A 25 6.99 -8.25 6.94
C ASP A 25 5.59 -8.24 7.56
N PRO A 26 4.78 -9.32 7.42
CA PRO A 26 3.41 -9.32 7.93
C PRO A 26 3.30 -9.21 9.44
N MET A 27 4.38 -9.51 10.18
CA MET A 27 4.38 -9.43 11.65
C MET A 27 4.51 -7.98 12.16
N HIS A 28 5.01 -7.07 11.31
CA HIS A 28 5.23 -5.66 11.67
C HIS A 28 4.57 -4.70 10.68
N SER A 29 3.61 -5.20 9.91
CA SER A 29 2.85 -4.41 8.94
C SER A 29 1.36 -4.67 9.10
N SER A 30 0.53 -3.74 8.66
CA SER A 30 -0.93 -3.89 8.64
C SER A 30 -1.53 -3.34 7.35
N THR A 31 -2.74 -3.79 7.05
CA THR A 31 -3.58 -3.24 5.98
C THR A 31 -4.95 -2.97 6.57
N ASP A 32 -5.19 -1.71 6.90
CA ASP A 32 -6.37 -1.28 7.64
C ASP A 32 -7.29 -0.44 6.75
N PHE A 33 -8.58 -0.46 7.07
CA PHE A 33 -9.56 0.41 6.44
C PHE A 33 -10.59 0.94 7.44
N SER A 34 -11.27 2.01 7.05
CA SER A 34 -12.42 2.51 7.77
C SER A 34 -13.46 3.04 6.80
N VAL A 35 -14.74 2.95 7.17
CA VAL A 35 -15.85 3.48 6.40
C VAL A 35 -16.92 4.04 7.31
N LYS A 36 -17.58 5.12 6.90
CA LYS A 36 -18.73 5.66 7.60
C LYS A 36 -19.92 4.69 7.53
N HIS A 37 -20.60 4.51 8.64
CA HIS A 37 -21.79 3.67 8.74
C HIS A 37 -22.96 4.46 9.33
N ALA A 38 -24.11 4.38 8.67
CA ALA A 38 -25.33 5.08 9.04
C ALA A 38 -25.15 6.58 9.31
N MET A 39 -24.16 7.22 8.67
CA MET A 39 -23.78 8.64 8.80
C MET A 39 -23.25 9.04 10.18
N ILE A 40 -23.35 8.22 11.20
CA ILE A 40 -23.07 8.57 12.61
C ILE A 40 -21.90 7.81 13.24
N SER A 41 -21.51 6.69 12.67
CA SER A 41 -20.43 5.85 13.22
C SER A 41 -19.37 5.54 12.17
N THR A 42 -18.25 4.96 12.60
CA THR A 42 -17.18 4.51 11.71
C THR A 42 -16.90 3.04 11.99
N VAL A 43 -17.10 2.21 10.99
CA VAL A 43 -16.64 0.82 11.00
C VAL A 43 -15.17 0.81 10.62
N LYS A 44 -14.38 0.09 11.42
CA LYS A 44 -12.97 -0.18 11.13
C LYS A 44 -12.78 -1.66 10.91
N GLY A 45 -11.82 -2.00 10.09
CA GLY A 45 -11.42 -3.37 9.83
C GLY A 45 -10.04 -3.45 9.25
N ASN A 46 -9.56 -4.66 9.04
CA ASN A 46 -8.28 -4.93 8.42
C ASN A 46 -8.39 -6.13 7.47
N PHE A 47 -7.33 -6.35 6.71
CA PHE A 47 -7.12 -7.58 5.95
C PHE A 47 -5.93 -8.33 6.56
N GLY A 48 -6.19 -9.49 7.14
CA GLY A 48 -5.18 -10.27 7.87
C GLY A 48 -4.15 -10.98 6.98
N LYS A 49 -4.39 -11.06 5.66
CA LYS A 49 -3.48 -11.72 4.72
C LYS A 49 -3.10 -10.80 3.57
N PHE A 50 -1.84 -10.46 3.54
CA PHE A 50 -1.25 -9.61 2.50
C PHE A 50 0.22 -9.96 2.33
N ASN A 51 0.77 -9.58 1.19
CA ASN A 51 2.18 -9.67 0.88
C ASN A 51 2.58 -8.51 -0.04
N GLY A 52 3.87 -8.30 -0.19
CA GLY A 52 4.38 -7.29 -1.07
C GLY A 52 5.89 -7.30 -1.17
N SER A 53 6.38 -6.61 -2.19
CA SER A 53 7.79 -6.37 -2.38
C SER A 53 8.01 -4.92 -2.82
N PHE A 54 9.14 -4.37 -2.46
CA PHE A 54 9.50 -3.00 -2.83
C PHE A 54 11.00 -2.84 -2.96
N GLU A 55 11.38 -1.86 -3.74
CA GLU A 55 12.76 -1.43 -3.93
C GLU A 55 12.94 -0.07 -3.28
N TYR A 56 13.94 0.05 -2.42
CA TYR A 56 14.22 1.27 -1.68
C TYR A 56 15.70 1.64 -1.81
N ASP A 57 15.96 2.87 -2.21
CA ASP A 57 17.30 3.44 -2.30
C ASP A 57 17.64 4.09 -0.95
N GLU A 58 18.53 3.45 -0.22
CA GLU A 58 18.93 3.90 1.12
C GLU A 58 19.73 5.20 1.11
N ALA A 59 20.50 5.44 0.06
CA ALA A 59 21.33 6.63 -0.04
C ALA A 59 20.50 7.89 -0.32
N THR A 60 19.52 7.78 -1.20
CA THR A 60 18.58 8.88 -1.53
C THR A 60 17.33 8.86 -0.66
N LYS A 61 17.16 7.81 0.18
CA LYS A 61 15.97 7.58 1.00
C LYS A 61 14.68 7.59 0.18
N THR A 62 14.70 6.92 -0.97
CA THR A 62 13.62 6.98 -1.94
C THR A 62 13.03 5.59 -2.19
N LEU A 63 11.70 5.47 -2.09
CA LEU A 63 10.97 4.29 -2.55
C LEU A 63 10.90 4.32 -4.08
N LYS A 64 11.48 3.32 -4.75
CA LYS A 64 11.59 3.24 -6.21
C LYS A 64 10.45 2.44 -6.84
N SER A 65 10.07 1.35 -6.21
CA SER A 65 8.95 0.51 -6.64
C SER A 65 8.26 -0.10 -5.43
N LEU A 66 6.98 -0.41 -5.56
CA LEU A 66 6.21 -1.18 -4.59
C LEU A 66 5.09 -1.92 -5.31
N LYS A 67 4.94 -3.19 -4.99
CA LYS A 67 3.81 -4.00 -5.38
C LYS A 67 3.28 -4.73 -4.16
N GLY A 68 2.02 -4.48 -3.82
CA GLY A 68 1.31 -5.15 -2.73
C GLY A 68 0.12 -5.94 -3.25
N THR A 69 -0.15 -7.05 -2.59
CA THR A 69 -1.32 -7.90 -2.84
C THR A 69 -1.96 -8.26 -1.51
N ILE A 70 -3.28 -8.08 -1.42
CA ILE A 70 -4.11 -8.38 -0.26
C ILE A 70 -5.10 -9.46 -0.67
N GLU A 71 -5.28 -10.49 0.16
CA GLU A 71 -6.36 -11.46 0.00
C GLU A 71 -7.67 -10.85 0.51
N ALA A 72 -8.61 -10.55 -0.37
CA ALA A 72 -9.89 -9.92 -0.02
C ALA A 72 -10.72 -10.78 0.95
N THR A 73 -10.57 -12.12 0.90
CA THR A 73 -11.21 -13.06 1.82
C THR A 73 -10.80 -12.88 3.28
N SER A 74 -9.63 -12.27 3.53
CA SER A 74 -9.07 -12.08 4.86
C SER A 74 -9.62 -10.85 5.59
N ILE A 75 -10.67 -10.21 5.04
CA ILE A 75 -11.34 -9.07 5.67
C ILE A 75 -11.89 -9.44 7.03
N ASP A 76 -11.62 -8.60 8.02
CA ASP A 76 -12.04 -8.78 9.41
C ASP A 76 -12.41 -7.42 10.02
N THR A 77 -13.62 -7.33 10.53
CA THR A 77 -14.14 -6.18 11.29
C THR A 77 -14.50 -6.54 12.71
N GLY A 78 -14.20 -7.76 13.14
CA GLY A 78 -14.52 -8.30 14.46
C GLY A 78 -15.98 -8.78 14.62
N ILE A 79 -16.81 -8.77 13.55
CA ILE A 79 -18.19 -9.24 13.57
C ILE A 79 -18.42 -10.17 12.40
N LYS A 80 -18.59 -11.46 12.69
CA LYS A 80 -18.69 -12.52 11.68
C LYS A 80 -19.75 -12.25 10.60
N ASP A 81 -20.96 -11.90 10.99
CA ASP A 81 -22.09 -11.71 10.04
C ASP A 81 -21.83 -10.54 9.09
N ARG A 82 -21.17 -9.49 9.60
CA ARG A 82 -20.73 -8.36 8.77
C ARG A 82 -19.62 -8.77 7.81
N ASP A 83 -18.64 -9.53 8.29
CA ASP A 83 -17.53 -10.00 7.47
C ASP A 83 -17.99 -10.95 6.38
N ASP A 84 -18.95 -11.82 6.66
CA ASP A 84 -19.57 -12.69 5.66
C ASP A 84 -20.33 -11.88 4.59
N HIS A 85 -21.06 -10.82 4.99
CA HIS A 85 -21.71 -9.91 4.04
C HIS A 85 -20.68 -9.10 3.23
N LEU A 86 -19.60 -8.63 3.85
CA LEU A 86 -18.52 -7.95 3.13
C LEU A 86 -17.88 -8.84 2.05
N ARG A 87 -17.78 -10.16 2.29
CA ARG A 87 -17.25 -11.13 1.31
C ARG A 87 -18.22 -11.46 0.18
N SER A 88 -19.50 -11.19 0.37
CA SER A 88 -20.55 -11.58 -0.59
C SER A 88 -20.48 -10.78 -1.89
N ALA A 89 -21.28 -11.21 -2.89
CA ALA A 89 -21.42 -10.53 -4.18
C ALA A 89 -21.99 -9.11 -4.08
N ASP A 90 -22.62 -8.75 -2.97
CA ASP A 90 -23.11 -7.39 -2.72
C ASP A 90 -21.98 -6.37 -2.54
N LEU A 91 -20.81 -6.81 -2.03
CA LEU A 91 -19.72 -5.92 -1.68
C LEU A 91 -18.40 -6.32 -2.37
N PHE A 92 -17.50 -7.06 -1.70
CA PHE A 92 -16.21 -7.38 -2.28
C PHE A 92 -16.24 -8.50 -3.31
N ASP A 93 -17.28 -9.33 -3.33
CA ASP A 93 -17.44 -10.49 -4.23
C ASP A 93 -16.12 -11.31 -4.33
N VAL A 94 -15.64 -11.75 -3.16
CA VAL A 94 -14.33 -12.37 -3.04
C VAL A 94 -14.19 -13.69 -3.82
N ALA A 95 -15.30 -14.32 -4.16
CA ALA A 95 -15.32 -15.51 -5.01
C ALA A 95 -14.87 -15.19 -6.44
N LYS A 96 -15.24 -14.01 -6.94
CA LYS A 96 -14.90 -13.53 -8.27
C LYS A 96 -13.64 -12.66 -8.27
N TYR A 97 -13.43 -11.87 -7.22
CA TYR A 97 -12.33 -10.92 -7.07
C TYR A 97 -11.55 -11.21 -5.78
N PRO A 98 -10.76 -12.29 -5.72
CA PRO A 98 -10.13 -12.75 -4.49
C PRO A 98 -9.00 -11.85 -3.99
N THR A 99 -8.49 -10.93 -4.83
CA THR A 99 -7.34 -10.10 -4.49
C THR A 99 -7.57 -8.62 -4.74
N ILE A 100 -6.94 -7.80 -3.88
CA ILE A 100 -6.77 -6.37 -4.06
C ILE A 100 -5.28 -6.15 -4.30
N THR A 101 -4.92 -5.34 -5.29
CA THR A 101 -3.50 -5.07 -5.60
C THR A 101 -3.23 -3.59 -5.72
N PHE A 102 -2.05 -3.19 -5.26
CA PHE A 102 -1.52 -1.85 -5.49
C PHE A 102 -0.15 -1.95 -6.16
N VAL A 103 0.07 -1.14 -7.19
CA VAL A 103 1.35 -1.00 -7.88
C VAL A 103 1.73 0.47 -7.90
N LEU A 104 2.88 0.78 -7.32
CA LEU A 104 3.45 2.12 -7.32
C LEU A 104 3.97 2.47 -8.72
N ASP A 105 3.61 3.65 -9.22
CA ASP A 105 4.18 4.24 -10.44
C ASP A 105 5.35 5.17 -10.06
N GLU A 106 5.16 6.08 -9.08
CA GLU A 106 6.22 7.00 -8.62
C GLU A 106 5.89 7.60 -7.24
N VAL A 107 6.91 8.13 -6.57
CA VAL A 107 6.77 8.97 -5.37
C VAL A 107 7.24 10.38 -5.70
N LYS A 108 6.43 11.38 -5.35
CA LYS A 108 6.76 12.81 -5.44
C LYS A 108 6.47 13.49 -4.10
N GLY A 109 7.53 13.85 -3.38
CA GLY A 109 7.42 14.42 -2.04
C GLY A 109 6.74 13.44 -1.08
N ASP A 110 5.64 13.86 -0.50
CA ASP A 110 4.80 13.08 0.43
C ASP A 110 3.64 12.34 -0.26
N LYS A 111 3.71 12.16 -1.58
CA LYS A 111 2.66 11.52 -2.38
C LYS A 111 3.19 10.34 -3.17
N ALA A 112 2.49 9.20 -3.03
CA ALA A 112 2.67 8.01 -3.85
C ALA A 112 1.58 7.94 -4.90
N TYR A 113 1.97 7.92 -6.17
CA TYR A 113 1.10 7.74 -7.32
C TYR A 113 1.17 6.29 -7.74
N GLY A 114 0.02 5.68 -7.98
CA GLY A 114 -0.01 4.25 -8.34
C GLY A 114 -1.37 3.81 -8.84
N LYS A 115 -1.48 2.51 -9.09
CA LYS A 115 -2.69 1.86 -9.57
C LYS A 115 -3.21 0.90 -8.51
N LEU A 116 -4.45 1.13 -8.09
CA LEU A 116 -5.19 0.23 -7.22
C LEU A 116 -6.15 -0.61 -8.06
N THR A 117 -6.09 -1.92 -7.88
CA THR A 117 -7.10 -2.84 -8.41
C THR A 117 -7.94 -3.36 -7.26
N LEU A 118 -9.23 -3.09 -7.30
CA LEU A 118 -10.21 -3.49 -6.31
C LEU A 118 -11.47 -3.94 -7.03
N HIS A 119 -12.07 -5.06 -6.61
CA HIS A 119 -13.28 -5.60 -7.21
C HIS A 119 -13.18 -5.74 -8.76
N GLY A 120 -12.00 -6.13 -9.25
CA GLY A 120 -11.70 -6.29 -10.67
C GLY A 120 -11.51 -4.99 -11.46
N VAL A 121 -11.67 -3.83 -10.83
CA VAL A 121 -11.48 -2.51 -11.48
C VAL A 121 -10.13 -1.92 -11.07
N THR A 122 -9.36 -1.47 -12.05
CA THR A 122 -8.08 -0.80 -11.82
C THR A 122 -8.21 0.70 -12.08
N LYS A 123 -7.81 1.51 -11.09
CA LYS A 123 -7.80 2.97 -11.21
C LYS A 123 -6.51 3.58 -10.69
N PRO A 124 -6.08 4.73 -11.26
CA PRO A 124 -5.02 5.51 -10.66
C PRO A 124 -5.50 6.09 -9.32
N VAL A 125 -4.61 6.05 -8.33
CA VAL A 125 -4.84 6.63 -7.00
C VAL A 125 -3.62 7.42 -6.57
N VAL A 126 -3.85 8.40 -5.69
CA VAL A 126 -2.79 9.16 -5.03
C VAL A 126 -2.94 8.95 -3.53
N LEU A 127 -1.90 8.40 -2.92
CA LEU A 127 -1.86 8.12 -1.49
C LEU A 127 -0.84 9.05 -0.82
N ALA A 128 -1.08 9.42 0.42
CA ALA A 128 -0.06 10.01 1.25
C ALA A 128 1.04 8.96 1.51
N TYR A 129 2.28 9.39 1.36
CA TYR A 129 3.47 8.58 1.55
C TYR A 129 4.21 9.05 2.80
N ASP A 130 4.41 8.12 3.74
CA ASP A 130 5.25 8.32 4.91
C ASP A 130 6.52 7.47 4.78
N ASN A 131 7.66 8.13 4.91
CA ASN A 131 8.98 7.50 4.87
C ASN A 131 9.50 7.33 6.29
N GLY A 132 9.28 6.17 6.88
CA GLY A 132 9.76 5.82 8.21
C GLY A 132 11.28 5.63 8.31
N GLY A 133 11.98 5.65 7.16
CA GLY A 133 13.44 5.52 7.11
C GLY A 133 13.94 4.10 7.19
N VAL A 134 15.25 3.98 7.43
CA VAL A 134 15.98 2.71 7.47
C VAL A 134 16.64 2.55 8.83
N VAL A 135 16.53 1.35 9.38
CA VAL A 135 17.20 0.98 10.65
C VAL A 135 17.76 -0.44 10.53
N LYS A 136 18.88 -0.68 11.20
CA LYS A 136 19.40 -2.03 11.42
C LYS A 136 18.85 -2.56 12.73
N ASP A 137 18.14 -3.70 12.67
CA ASP A 137 17.58 -4.31 13.86
C ASP A 137 18.66 -4.98 14.75
N PRO A 138 18.35 -5.38 16.00
CA PRO A 138 19.30 -5.99 16.90
C PRO A 138 19.91 -7.31 16.39
N TRP A 139 19.27 -7.95 15.41
CA TRP A 139 19.76 -9.17 14.76
C TRP A 139 20.57 -8.92 13.49
N GLY A 140 20.84 -7.64 13.19
CA GLY A 140 21.66 -7.23 12.06
C GLY A 140 20.94 -7.14 10.72
N LYS A 141 19.60 -7.28 10.69
CA LYS A 141 18.80 -7.13 9.48
C LYS A 141 18.44 -5.68 9.23
N GLN A 142 18.48 -5.28 7.98
CA GLN A 142 18.04 -3.96 7.54
C GLN A 142 16.51 -3.95 7.46
N ARG A 143 15.89 -2.93 8.06
CA ARG A 143 14.44 -2.69 8.08
C ARG A 143 14.15 -1.33 7.47
N VAL A 144 13.12 -1.27 6.65
CA VAL A 144 12.64 -0.02 6.03
C VAL A 144 11.20 0.20 6.43
N GLY A 145 10.90 1.37 6.97
CA GLY A 145 9.55 1.80 7.29
C GLY A 145 8.93 2.55 6.11
N VAL A 146 7.74 2.08 5.64
CA VAL A 146 6.96 2.73 4.59
C VAL A 146 5.50 2.74 5.02
N GLY A 147 4.86 3.90 4.98
CA GLY A 147 3.43 4.08 5.18
C GLY A 147 2.74 4.63 3.93
N LEU A 148 1.59 4.06 3.59
CA LEU A 148 0.70 4.58 2.55
C LEU A 148 -0.69 4.75 3.15
N SER A 149 -1.32 5.91 2.94
CA SER A 149 -2.68 6.15 3.40
C SER A 149 -3.45 7.06 2.44
N GLY A 150 -4.76 6.89 2.40
CA GLY A 150 -5.60 7.71 1.53
C GLY A 150 -7.06 7.31 1.61
N SER A 151 -7.88 8.04 0.87
CA SER A 151 -9.31 7.74 0.72
C SER A 151 -9.62 7.41 -0.72
N ILE A 152 -10.45 6.43 -0.93
CA ILE A 152 -10.97 6.03 -2.25
C ILE A 152 -12.49 6.04 -2.21
N ASN A 153 -13.12 6.33 -3.34
CA ASN A 153 -14.56 6.14 -3.49
C ASN A 153 -14.82 4.69 -3.94
N ARG A 154 -15.52 3.91 -3.12
CA ARG A 154 -15.83 2.51 -3.41
C ARG A 154 -16.68 2.31 -4.65
N SER A 155 -17.58 3.25 -4.95
CA SER A 155 -18.44 3.20 -6.14
C SER A 155 -17.62 3.26 -7.43
N ASP A 156 -16.45 3.93 -7.42
CA ASP A 156 -15.51 3.97 -8.54
C ASP A 156 -14.97 2.59 -8.92
N PHE A 157 -15.01 1.65 -7.98
CA PHE A 157 -14.57 0.27 -8.16
C PHE A 157 -15.74 -0.72 -8.29
N GLY A 158 -16.98 -0.21 -8.49
CA GLY A 158 -18.15 -1.05 -8.68
C GLY A 158 -18.75 -1.64 -7.40
N ILE A 159 -18.28 -1.23 -6.21
CA ILE A 159 -18.87 -1.63 -4.93
C ILE A 159 -19.96 -0.62 -4.59
N THR A 160 -21.16 -0.87 -5.11
CA THR A 160 -22.28 0.11 -5.09
C THR A 160 -23.41 -0.24 -4.12
N TRP A 161 -23.39 -1.44 -3.52
CA TRP A 161 -24.44 -1.84 -2.58
C TRP A 161 -24.63 -0.80 -1.46
N ASN A 162 -25.88 -0.44 -1.22
CA ASN A 162 -26.24 0.47 -0.14
C ASN A 162 -27.74 0.34 0.19
N LYS A 163 -28.15 0.89 1.32
CA LYS A 163 -29.55 1.06 1.71
C LYS A 163 -29.77 2.49 2.14
N ALA A 164 -30.90 3.06 1.73
CA ALA A 164 -31.35 4.35 2.21
C ALA A 164 -31.83 4.25 3.67
N LEU A 165 -31.58 5.27 4.46
CA LEU A 165 -32.08 5.43 5.81
C LEU A 165 -33.41 6.18 5.78
N GLU A 166 -34.37 5.82 6.65
CA GLU A 166 -35.67 6.50 6.77
C GLU A 166 -35.53 7.99 7.09
N ALA A 167 -34.51 8.34 7.88
CA ALA A 167 -34.19 9.73 8.25
C ALA A 167 -33.41 10.49 7.16
N GLY A 168 -33.19 9.88 5.99
CA GLY A 168 -32.31 10.39 4.93
C GLY A 168 -30.85 9.97 5.11
N GLY A 169 -30.11 9.87 3.98
CA GLY A 169 -28.75 9.38 3.92
C GLY A 169 -28.66 7.87 3.63
N VAL A 170 -27.50 7.28 3.83
CA VAL A 170 -27.18 5.91 3.44
C VAL A 170 -26.49 5.13 4.55
N VAL A 171 -26.63 3.79 4.51
CA VAL A 171 -26.04 2.90 5.51
C VAL A 171 -24.52 2.84 5.39
N VAL A 172 -23.97 2.79 4.17
CA VAL A 172 -22.53 2.71 3.92
C VAL A 172 -22.04 3.97 3.22
N GLY A 173 -21.03 4.63 3.79
CA GLY A 173 -20.38 5.79 3.17
C GLY A 173 -19.69 5.45 1.85
N GLU A 174 -19.47 6.47 1.01
CA GLU A 174 -18.83 6.29 -0.30
C GLU A 174 -17.31 6.21 -0.19
N SER A 175 -16.72 6.79 0.86
CA SER A 175 -15.27 6.81 1.11
C SER A 175 -14.94 6.48 2.57
#